data_f99f3eb74c87626556e0f4da9f001b01
#
_entry.id   f99f3eb74c87626556e0f4da9f001b01
#
_cell.length_a   1.000
_cell.length_b   1.000
_cell.length_c   1.000
_cell.angle_alpha   90.00
_cell.angle_beta   90.00
_cell.angle_gamma   90.00
#
_symmetry.space_group_name_H-M   'P 1'
#
loop_
_entity.id
_entity.type
_entity.pdbx_description
1 polymer ?
#
loop_
_entity_poly.entity_id
_entity_poly.type
_entity_poly.pdbx_seq_one_letter_code
_entity_poly.pdbx_strand_id
1 'polypeptide(L)'
;MKKLLAITALSAALFFGQTAAAEEKAAEEVKPSHVEMVLVLDESGSMSNLTNDTIGGFNSMIEKEKKLDVDAHVTTVLFNDQYKMLYNRRELKDVRKMTDKDYTPGGMTALLDAVGRTIHKMDMVSGIHRKDK
;
A
#
# COMPACT_ATOMS: atom_id res chain seq x y z
N MET A 1 16.36 -13.16 16.11
CA MET A 1 17.00 -12.06 16.83
C MET A 1 16.65 -10.76 16.14
N LYS A 2 15.78 -9.97 16.74
CA LYS A 2 15.38 -8.68 16.19
C LYS A 2 16.43 -7.65 16.62
N LYS A 3 17.22 -7.14 15.68
CA LYS A 3 18.08 -6.00 15.94
C LYS A 3 17.26 -4.73 15.80
N LEU A 4 16.95 -4.13 16.93
CA LEU A 4 16.41 -2.78 16.99
C LEU A 4 17.55 -1.81 16.65
N LEU A 5 17.46 -1.13 15.51
CA LEU A 5 18.35 -0.03 15.21
C LEU A 5 17.80 1.22 15.91
N ALA A 6 18.33 1.54 17.06
CA ALA A 6 18.09 2.82 17.68
C ALA A 6 18.98 3.86 16.99
N ILE A 7 18.36 4.75 16.25
CA ILE A 7 19.05 5.95 15.77
C ILE A 7 19.02 6.96 16.88
N THR A 8 20.10 7.00 17.64
CA THR A 8 20.34 8.09 18.58
C THR A 8 20.87 9.29 17.79
N ALA A 9 20.00 10.25 17.54
CA ALA A 9 20.45 11.56 17.12
C ALA A 9 21.07 12.27 18.32
N LEU A 10 22.38 12.34 18.34
CA LEU A 10 23.14 13.12 19.31
C LEU A 10 23.11 14.58 18.87
N SER A 11 22.17 15.35 19.34
CA SER A 11 22.26 16.82 19.26
C SER A 11 22.92 17.32 20.52
N ALA A 12 24.19 17.69 20.41
CA ALA A 12 24.87 18.44 21.44
C ALA A 12 24.36 19.87 21.47
N ALA A 13 23.41 20.14 22.34
CA ALA A 13 23.07 21.50 22.71
C ALA A 13 23.74 21.80 24.07
N LEU A 14 24.86 22.45 24.00
CA LEU A 14 25.46 23.13 25.14
C LEU A 14 24.59 24.37 25.44
N PHE A 15 23.76 24.28 26.46
CA PHE A 15 23.23 25.50 27.08
C PHE A 15 23.06 25.33 28.59
N PHE A 16 23.54 26.33 29.28
CA PHE A 16 23.51 26.56 30.70
C PHE A 16 22.10 26.54 31.29
N GLY A 17 21.92 25.81 32.36
CA GLY A 17 20.89 26.10 33.32
C GLY A 17 19.62 25.24 33.14
N GLN A 18 19.50 24.34 34.11
CA GLN A 18 18.30 23.58 34.48
C GLN A 18 17.72 22.68 33.40
N THR A 19 18.19 21.49 33.46
CA THR A 19 17.60 20.33 32.82
C THR A 19 16.27 19.99 33.49
N ALA A 20 15.19 20.49 32.98
CA ALA A 20 13.98 19.70 32.96
C ALA A 20 14.27 18.60 31.96
N ALA A 21 14.56 17.39 32.44
CA ALA A 21 14.55 16.21 31.61
C ALA A 21 13.10 16.02 31.15
N ALA A 22 12.77 16.60 30.02
CA ALA A 22 11.65 16.12 29.25
C ALA A 22 12.08 14.74 28.79
N GLU A 23 11.65 13.71 29.50
CA GLU A 23 11.60 12.37 28.97
C GLU A 23 10.74 12.47 27.74
N GLU A 24 11.38 12.59 26.60
CA GLU A 24 10.76 12.36 25.30
C GLU A 24 10.37 10.89 25.31
N LYS A 25 9.15 10.64 25.81
CA LYS A 25 8.51 9.35 25.72
C LYS A 25 8.45 9.05 24.25
N ALA A 26 9.35 8.22 23.77
CA ALA A 26 9.33 7.73 22.41
C ALA A 26 7.90 7.27 22.16
N ALA A 27 7.20 7.95 21.23
CA ALA A 27 5.87 7.54 20.85
C ALA A 27 6.02 6.11 20.36
N GLU A 28 5.45 5.18 21.12
CA GLU A 28 5.38 3.79 20.74
C GLU A 28 4.64 3.76 19.40
N GLU A 29 5.35 3.42 18.35
CA GLU A 29 4.79 3.34 17.01
C GLU A 29 3.75 2.22 17.04
N VAL A 30 2.50 2.59 17.23
CA VAL A 30 1.38 1.65 17.23
C VAL A 30 1.27 1.08 15.84
N LYS A 31 1.81 -0.12 15.63
CA LYS A 31 1.60 -0.85 14.39
C LYS A 31 0.10 -1.07 14.23
N PRO A 32 -0.47 -0.71 13.09
CA PRO A 32 -1.86 -0.98 12.83
C PRO A 32 -2.10 -2.49 12.93
N SER A 33 -3.14 -2.89 13.62
CA SER A 33 -3.50 -4.30 13.79
C SER A 33 -3.88 -4.97 12.48
N HIS A 34 -4.30 -4.18 11.49
CA HIS A 34 -4.72 -4.64 10.18
C HIS A 34 -4.58 -3.52 9.13
N VAL A 35 -4.10 -3.87 7.95
CA VAL A 35 -3.92 -2.95 6.82
C VAL A 35 -4.71 -3.42 5.60
N GLU A 36 -5.51 -2.55 5.01
CA GLU A 36 -6.14 -2.75 3.71
C GLU A 36 -5.35 -2.00 2.64
N MET A 37 -4.68 -2.73 1.76
CA MET A 37 -3.94 -2.17 0.64
C MET A 37 -4.78 -2.22 -0.62
N VAL A 38 -4.99 -1.09 -1.26
CA VAL A 38 -5.72 -1.00 -2.52
C VAL A 38 -4.81 -0.43 -3.60
N LEU A 39 -4.59 -1.20 -4.64
CA LEU A 39 -3.74 -0.86 -5.77
C LEU A 39 -4.60 -0.74 -7.03
N VAL A 40 -4.57 0.42 -7.63
CA VAL A 40 -5.29 0.70 -8.88
C VAL A 40 -4.26 1.02 -9.96
N LEU A 41 -4.10 0.10 -10.91
CA LEU A 41 -3.06 0.15 -11.92
C LEU A 41 -3.65 0.48 -13.29
N ASP A 42 -3.08 1.46 -13.94
CA ASP A 42 -3.40 1.81 -15.32
C ASP A 42 -2.82 0.77 -16.28
N GLU A 43 -3.71 0.13 -17.05
CA GLU A 43 -3.37 -0.86 -18.08
C GLU A 43 -3.71 -0.32 -19.48
N SER A 44 -3.81 1.00 -19.66
CA SER A 44 -4.05 1.62 -20.96
C SER A 44 -2.87 1.46 -21.93
N GLY A 45 -3.15 1.64 -23.23
CA GLY A 45 -2.14 1.46 -24.28
C GLY A 45 -0.92 2.37 -24.14
N SER A 46 -1.08 3.56 -23.56
CA SER A 46 0.03 4.48 -23.27
C SER A 46 1.04 3.92 -22.26
N MET A 47 0.66 2.89 -21.48
CA MET A 47 1.53 2.21 -20.52
C MET A 47 2.43 1.13 -21.16
N SER A 48 2.34 0.88 -22.46
CA SER A 48 3.04 -0.22 -23.13
C SER A 48 4.56 -0.18 -22.96
N ASN A 49 5.16 1.01 -22.95
CA ASN A 49 6.60 1.18 -22.72
C ASN A 49 7.00 1.08 -21.24
N LEU A 50 6.03 1.02 -20.33
CA LEU A 50 6.23 0.99 -18.88
C LEU A 50 5.83 -0.38 -18.27
N THR A 51 5.60 -1.38 -19.07
CA THR A 51 5.14 -2.71 -18.63
C THR A 51 6.10 -3.31 -17.59
N ASN A 52 7.39 -3.35 -17.89
CA ASN A 52 8.39 -3.91 -16.98
C ASN A 52 8.51 -3.09 -15.71
N ASP A 53 8.44 -1.76 -15.79
CA ASP A 53 8.52 -0.87 -14.64
C ASP A 53 7.30 -1.04 -13.72
N THR A 54 6.12 -1.19 -14.29
CA THR A 54 4.88 -1.40 -13.54
C THR A 54 4.88 -2.75 -12.84
N ILE A 55 5.24 -3.81 -13.53
CA ILE A 55 5.34 -5.16 -12.95
C ILE A 55 6.42 -5.19 -11.87
N GLY A 56 7.59 -4.64 -12.15
CA GLY A 56 8.70 -4.56 -11.19
C GLY A 56 8.36 -3.74 -9.96
N GLY A 57 7.69 -2.61 -10.13
CA GLY A 57 7.24 -1.74 -9.04
C GLY A 57 6.20 -2.43 -8.15
N PHE A 58 5.22 -3.08 -8.73
CA PHE A 58 4.24 -3.88 -7.99
C PHE A 58 4.93 -4.98 -7.16
N ASN A 59 5.77 -5.77 -7.80
CA ASN A 59 6.45 -6.87 -7.14
C ASN A 59 7.38 -6.40 -6.00
N SER A 60 8.13 -5.32 -6.23
CA SER A 60 9.00 -4.73 -5.21
C SER A 60 8.21 -4.23 -4.00
N MET A 61 7.08 -3.59 -4.23
CA MET A 61 6.23 -3.08 -3.16
C MET A 61 5.65 -4.23 -2.33
N ILE A 62 5.09 -5.25 -2.97
CA ILE A 62 4.56 -6.43 -2.27
C ILE A 62 5.64 -7.13 -1.43
N GLU A 63 6.84 -7.30 -1.99
CA GLU A 63 7.96 -7.90 -1.26
C GLU A 63 8.40 -7.08 -0.04
N LYS A 64 8.39 -5.75 -0.15
CA LYS A 64 8.70 -4.86 0.98
C LYS A 64 7.67 -4.99 2.09
N GLU A 65 6.39 -4.98 1.73
CA GLU A 65 5.29 -5.08 2.69
C GLU A 65 5.30 -6.43 3.41
N LYS A 66 5.58 -7.52 2.70
CA LYS A 66 5.71 -8.85 3.30
C LYS A 66 6.79 -8.92 4.38
N LYS A 67 7.86 -8.11 4.26
CA LYS A 67 8.95 -8.07 5.25
C LYS A 67 8.57 -7.34 6.54
N LEU A 68 7.52 -6.54 6.53
CA LEU A 68 7.08 -5.77 7.70
C LEU A 68 6.32 -6.60 8.72
N ASP A 69 5.97 -7.84 8.40
CA ASP A 69 5.20 -8.75 9.27
C ASP A 69 3.90 -8.09 9.77
N VAL A 70 3.17 -7.49 8.85
CA VAL A 70 1.89 -6.81 9.08
C VAL A 70 0.77 -7.68 8.57
N ASP A 71 -0.32 -7.79 9.34
CA ASP A 71 -1.55 -8.39 8.84
C ASP A 71 -2.19 -7.44 7.83
N ALA A 72 -2.22 -7.86 6.57
CA ALA A 72 -2.72 -7.03 5.48
C ALA A 72 -3.49 -7.83 4.43
N HIS A 73 -4.53 -7.21 3.90
CA HIS A 73 -5.20 -7.67 2.70
C HIS A 73 -4.90 -6.76 1.51
N VAL A 74 -4.78 -7.35 0.35
CA VAL A 74 -4.44 -6.65 -0.89
C VAL A 74 -5.59 -6.78 -1.89
N THR A 75 -6.07 -5.65 -2.36
CA THR A 75 -6.96 -5.55 -3.50
C THR A 75 -6.21 -4.90 -4.64
N THR A 76 -6.16 -5.54 -5.79
CA THR A 76 -5.49 -5.01 -6.97
C THR A 76 -6.44 -4.99 -8.15
N VAL A 77 -6.56 -3.82 -8.75
CA VAL A 77 -7.39 -3.57 -9.91
C VAL A 77 -6.54 -3.06 -11.06
N LEU A 78 -6.74 -3.64 -12.22
CA LEU A 78 -6.20 -3.18 -13.48
C LEU A 78 -7.32 -2.52 -14.28
N PHE A 79 -7.04 -1.38 -14.88
CA PHE A 79 -8.04 -0.69 -15.69
C PHE A 79 -7.46 -0.10 -16.98
N ASN A 80 -8.26 -0.11 -18.00
CA ASN A 80 -8.14 0.66 -19.22
C ASN A 80 -9.54 1.20 -19.57
N ASP A 81 -10.14 0.88 -20.67
CA ASP A 81 -11.58 1.02 -20.95
C ASP A 81 -12.42 -0.08 -20.28
N GLN A 82 -11.75 -1.07 -19.68
CA GLN A 82 -12.32 -2.15 -18.90
C GLN A 82 -11.80 -2.14 -17.47
N TYR A 83 -12.50 -2.86 -16.62
CA TYR A 83 -12.16 -3.02 -15.21
C TYR A 83 -11.88 -4.49 -14.93
N LYS A 84 -10.65 -4.79 -14.49
CA LYS A 84 -10.22 -6.15 -14.19
C LYS A 84 -9.70 -6.22 -12.76
N MET A 85 -10.29 -7.06 -11.94
CA MET A 85 -9.83 -7.30 -10.59
C MET A 85 -8.86 -8.47 -10.56
N LEU A 86 -7.60 -8.19 -10.24
CA LEU A 86 -6.58 -9.22 -10.11
C LEU A 86 -6.63 -9.90 -8.74
N TYR A 87 -6.74 -9.10 -7.68
CA TYR A 87 -6.91 -9.56 -6.31
C TYR A 87 -8.06 -8.83 -5.63
N ASN A 88 -8.85 -9.57 -4.85
CA ASN A 88 -9.93 -9.05 -4.03
C ASN A 88 -9.68 -9.43 -2.58
N ARG A 89 -9.15 -8.52 -1.78
CA ARG A 89 -8.80 -8.73 -0.38
C ARG A 89 -8.02 -10.03 -0.13
N ARG A 90 -7.04 -10.27 -0.97
CA ARG A 90 -6.12 -11.41 -0.82
C ARG A 90 -5.20 -11.14 0.37
N GLU A 91 -4.99 -12.12 1.24
CA GLU A 91 -3.96 -12.02 2.28
C GLU A 91 -2.61 -11.73 1.65
N LEU A 92 -1.87 -10.76 2.21
CA LEU A 92 -0.61 -10.29 1.66
C LEU A 92 0.40 -11.42 1.42
N LYS A 93 0.46 -12.38 2.33
CA LYS A 93 1.34 -13.56 2.22
C LYS A 93 1.06 -14.42 0.99
N ASP A 94 -0.19 -14.40 0.49
CA ASP A 94 -0.65 -15.23 -0.62
C ASP A 94 -0.65 -14.49 -1.96
N VAL A 95 -0.22 -13.22 -1.97
CA VAL A 95 -0.06 -12.44 -3.20
C VAL A 95 1.19 -12.90 -3.93
N ARG A 96 1.01 -13.45 -5.13
CA ARG A 96 2.10 -13.88 -6.00
C ARG A 96 2.70 -12.72 -6.79
N LYS A 97 3.87 -12.93 -7.35
CA LYS A 97 4.47 -11.98 -8.29
C LYS A 97 3.58 -11.78 -9.52
N MET A 98 3.44 -10.53 -9.91
CA MET A 98 2.80 -10.15 -11.16
C MET A 98 3.72 -10.52 -12.34
N THR A 99 3.12 -11.00 -13.41
CA THR A 99 3.81 -11.34 -14.66
C THR A 99 3.22 -10.58 -15.84
N ASP A 100 3.85 -10.70 -17.00
CA ASP A 100 3.37 -10.15 -18.27
C ASP A 100 2.03 -10.74 -18.74
N LYS A 101 1.62 -11.86 -18.17
CA LYS A 101 0.28 -12.43 -18.41
C LYS A 101 -0.81 -11.75 -17.60
N ASP A 102 -0.45 -11.15 -16.46
CA ASP A 102 -1.38 -10.46 -15.58
C ASP A 102 -1.61 -9.01 -16.03
N TYR A 103 -0.56 -8.37 -16.55
CA TYR A 103 -0.54 -6.96 -16.93
C TYR A 103 -0.22 -6.82 -18.41
N THR A 104 -1.23 -6.48 -19.19
CA THR A 104 -1.17 -6.41 -20.67
C THR A 104 -1.72 -5.05 -21.16
N PRO A 105 -0.88 -4.01 -21.25
CA PRO A 105 -1.32 -2.69 -21.65
C PRO A 105 -2.02 -2.65 -22.98
N GLY A 106 -3.15 -1.95 -23.05
CA GLY A 106 -3.96 -1.77 -24.23
C GLY A 106 -5.22 -0.95 -23.96
N GLY A 107 -5.89 -0.47 -24.99
CA GLY A 107 -7.13 0.28 -24.88
C GLY A 107 -6.99 1.70 -24.34
N MET A 108 -8.12 2.31 -24.04
CA MET A 108 -8.23 3.68 -23.53
C MET A 108 -8.24 3.72 -22.01
N THR A 109 -8.07 4.90 -21.44
CA THR A 109 -8.04 5.10 -19.98
C THR A 109 -9.41 5.51 -19.44
N ALA A 110 -9.89 4.81 -18.41
CA ALA A 110 -11.13 5.11 -17.68
C ALA A 110 -10.88 5.19 -16.16
N LEU A 111 -9.94 6.05 -15.74
CA LEU A 111 -9.46 6.14 -14.36
C LEU A 111 -10.59 6.41 -13.35
N LEU A 112 -11.47 7.36 -13.61
CA LEU A 112 -12.52 7.74 -12.67
C LEU A 112 -13.50 6.60 -12.42
N ASP A 113 -13.84 5.83 -13.45
CA ASP A 113 -14.70 4.66 -13.32
C ASP A 113 -14.01 3.55 -12.51
N ALA A 114 -12.73 3.31 -12.75
CA ALA A 114 -11.97 2.30 -12.04
C ALA A 114 -11.87 2.60 -10.54
N VAL A 115 -11.56 3.85 -10.18
CA VAL A 115 -11.49 4.29 -8.78
C VAL A 115 -12.86 4.21 -8.11
N GLY A 116 -13.89 4.71 -8.74
CA GLY A 116 -15.26 4.69 -8.22
C GLY A 116 -15.76 3.26 -7.96
N ARG A 117 -15.56 2.35 -8.90
CA ARG A 117 -15.92 0.94 -8.75
C ARG A 117 -15.15 0.24 -7.65
N THR A 118 -13.86 0.57 -7.52
CA THR A 118 -13.00 -0.01 -6.48
C THR A 118 -13.45 0.42 -5.09
N ILE A 119 -13.70 1.71 -4.88
CA ILE A 119 -14.20 2.25 -3.60
C ILE A 119 -15.55 1.61 -3.24
N HIS A 120 -16.49 1.59 -4.17
CA HIS A 120 -17.82 1.01 -3.93
C HIS A 120 -17.72 -0.46 -3.51
N LYS A 121 -16.86 -1.23 -4.15
CA LYS A 121 -16.67 -2.63 -3.81
C LYS A 121 -16.03 -2.82 -2.43
N MET A 122 -15.08 -1.98 -2.06
CA MET A 122 -14.47 -1.99 -0.72
C MET A 122 -15.50 -1.69 0.36
N ASP A 123 -16.35 -0.70 0.15
CA ASP A 123 -17.43 -0.36 1.10
C ASP A 123 -18.39 -1.54 1.30
N MET A 124 -18.75 -2.24 0.25
CA MET A 124 -19.63 -3.41 0.34
C MET A 124 -19.00 -4.57 1.10
N VAL A 125 -17.69 -4.79 0.96
CA VAL A 125 -16.98 -5.92 1.59
C VAL A 125 -16.58 -5.62 3.01
N SER A 126 -16.17 -4.38 3.32
CA SER A 126 -15.70 -3.99 4.65
C SER A 126 -16.83 -3.77 5.66
N GLY A 127 -18.09 -3.73 5.22
CA GLY A 127 -19.24 -3.47 6.08
C GLY A 127 -19.20 -2.09 6.73
N ILE A 128 -18.47 -1.16 6.17
CA ILE A 128 -18.47 0.24 6.59
C ILE A 128 -19.79 0.85 6.19
N HIS A 129 -20.83 0.58 6.99
CA HIS A 129 -22.05 1.34 6.94
C HIS A 129 -21.75 2.74 7.48
N ARG A 130 -21.54 3.69 6.59
CA ARG A 130 -21.70 5.09 6.96
C ARG A 130 -23.15 5.25 7.40
N LYS A 131 -23.37 5.28 8.71
CA LYS A 131 -24.66 5.72 9.22
C LYS A 131 -24.77 7.19 8.89
N ASP A 132 -25.49 7.49 7.84
CA ASP A 132 -25.90 8.85 7.55
C ASP A 132 -26.79 9.30 8.72
N LYS A 133 -26.32 10.34 9.44
CA LYS A 133 -27.12 11.06 10.40
C LYS A 133 -27.79 12.22 9.67
#